data_4ffe2aec66b7baebeb34b3da83a74e1b
#
_entry.id   4ffe2aec66b7baebeb34b3da83a74e1b
#
_cell.length_a   1.000
_cell.length_b   1.000
_cell.length_c   1.000
_cell.angle_alpha   90.00
_cell.angle_beta   90.00
_cell.angle_gamma   90.00
#
_symmetry.space_group_name_H-M   'P 1'
#
loop_
_entity.id
_entity.type
_entity.pdbx_description
1 polymer ?
#
loop_
_entity_poly.entity_id
_entity_poly.type
_entity_poly.pdbx_seq_one_letter_code
_entity_poly.pdbx_strand_id
1 'polypeptide(L)'
;MELNDYQKTAVLDEHNACLVRANVGSGKTTVLIEKIRYLHQQKKIPLENMIVLTFTNKAAGEIKNRLKIQNIEENPSSLFYGTFHGIALKLLQEVLPLEELGYTKDFQVCLPEEELELANQLIHQHTLRIKYKNRLRKRLDHKYRSATSRQPEYQDDFPKLVTLLTEEKRKQNKMSYEDLLQCATKLLKDHPQQLLQLKWIIIDEVQDCDELQFELIRQLKRPEVGLFAVGDPNQVIYSWRGSMFNIFYKFR
;
A
#
# COMPACT_ATOMS: atom_id res chain seq x y z
N MET A 1 -1.14 -25.34 16.24
CA MET A 1 -2.30 -24.71 16.91
C MET A 1 -3.52 -25.07 16.09
N GLU A 2 -4.52 -25.72 16.68
CA GLU A 2 -5.73 -26.04 15.92
C GLU A 2 -6.58 -24.79 15.72
N LEU A 3 -7.05 -24.60 14.49
CA LEU A 3 -8.00 -23.54 14.16
C LEU A 3 -9.38 -23.89 14.73
N ASN A 4 -10.09 -22.92 15.27
CA ASN A 4 -11.51 -23.06 15.59
C ASN A 4 -12.37 -23.07 14.31
N ASP A 5 -13.67 -23.38 14.43
CA ASP A 5 -14.55 -23.53 13.25
C ASP A 5 -14.71 -22.26 12.43
N TYR A 6 -14.77 -21.07 13.08
CA TYR A 6 -14.85 -19.79 12.39
C TYR A 6 -13.55 -19.49 11.61
N GLN A 7 -12.40 -19.79 12.22
CA GLN A 7 -11.11 -19.64 11.56
C GLN A 7 -10.96 -20.59 10.38
N LYS A 8 -11.38 -21.87 10.53
CA LYS A 8 -11.42 -22.85 9.45
C LYS A 8 -12.30 -22.38 8.30
N THR A 9 -13.51 -21.89 8.61
CA THR A 9 -14.43 -21.35 7.60
C THR A 9 -13.79 -20.21 6.82
N ALA A 10 -13.13 -19.25 7.49
CA ALA A 10 -12.46 -18.14 6.83
C ALA A 10 -11.29 -18.61 5.95
N VAL A 11 -10.47 -19.55 6.41
CA VAL A 11 -9.34 -20.09 5.64
C VAL A 11 -9.82 -20.81 4.38
N LEU A 12 -10.88 -21.60 4.49
CA LEU A 12 -11.42 -22.41 3.39
C LEU A 12 -12.36 -21.62 2.45
N ASP A 13 -12.69 -20.37 2.77
CA ASP A 13 -13.52 -19.52 1.93
C ASP A 13 -12.87 -19.30 0.55
N GLU A 14 -13.59 -19.62 -0.52
CA GLU A 14 -13.13 -19.52 -1.91
C GLU A 14 -13.77 -18.38 -2.69
N HIS A 15 -14.58 -17.55 -2.04
CA HIS A 15 -15.13 -16.39 -2.70
C HIS A 15 -14.02 -15.45 -3.20
N ASN A 16 -14.28 -14.77 -4.28
CA ASN A 16 -13.33 -13.87 -4.91
C ASN A 16 -12.93 -12.66 -4.04
N ALA A 17 -13.72 -12.37 -3.00
CA ALA A 17 -13.39 -11.41 -1.95
C ALA A 17 -13.92 -11.91 -0.61
N CYS A 18 -13.03 -12.04 0.37
CA CYS A 18 -13.35 -12.42 1.73
C CYS A 18 -12.79 -11.37 2.70
N LEU A 19 -13.65 -10.82 3.54
CA LEU A 19 -13.28 -9.87 4.59
C LEU A 19 -13.56 -10.49 5.97
N VAL A 20 -12.50 -10.83 6.68
CA VAL A 20 -12.56 -11.41 8.03
C VAL A 20 -12.55 -10.32 9.08
N ARG A 21 -13.66 -10.16 9.79
CA ARG A 21 -13.75 -9.27 10.95
C ARG A 21 -13.35 -10.02 12.19
N ALA A 22 -12.33 -9.56 12.88
CA ALA A 22 -11.74 -10.29 13.99
C ALA A 22 -11.20 -9.35 15.07
N ASN A 23 -11.58 -9.56 16.33
CA ASN A 23 -11.15 -8.75 17.46
C ASN A 23 -9.66 -8.99 17.83
N VAL A 24 -9.15 -8.17 18.77
CA VAL A 24 -7.82 -8.35 19.36
C VAL A 24 -7.67 -9.78 19.93
N GLY A 25 -6.53 -10.41 19.67
CA GLY A 25 -6.22 -11.73 20.22
C GLY A 25 -6.98 -12.90 19.58
N SER A 26 -7.83 -12.64 18.57
CA SER A 26 -8.60 -13.71 17.87
C SER A 26 -7.77 -14.58 16.92
N GLY A 27 -6.47 -14.33 16.80
CA GLY A 27 -5.59 -15.10 15.92
C GLY A 27 -5.60 -14.63 14.46
N LYS A 28 -5.84 -13.35 14.18
CA LYS A 28 -5.84 -12.76 12.82
C LYS A 28 -4.64 -13.21 11.97
N THR A 29 -3.43 -13.02 12.49
CA THR A 29 -2.20 -13.43 11.79
C THR A 29 -2.14 -14.94 11.56
N THR A 30 -2.65 -15.75 12.47
CA THR A 30 -2.73 -17.22 12.29
C THR A 30 -3.64 -17.56 11.13
N VAL A 31 -4.84 -16.97 11.06
CA VAL A 31 -5.78 -17.19 9.95
C VAL A 31 -5.17 -16.76 8.62
N LEU A 32 -4.44 -15.65 8.58
CA LEU A 32 -3.74 -15.16 7.40
C LEU A 32 -2.67 -16.16 6.91
N ILE A 33 -1.81 -16.64 7.81
CA ILE A 33 -0.78 -17.64 7.49
C ILE A 33 -1.40 -18.94 6.98
N GLU A 34 -2.45 -19.42 7.65
CA GLU A 34 -3.16 -20.64 7.24
C GLU A 34 -3.86 -20.46 5.89
N LYS A 35 -4.36 -19.25 5.57
CA LYS A 35 -4.89 -18.94 4.24
C LYS A 35 -3.80 -19.03 3.17
N ILE A 36 -2.62 -18.45 3.40
CA ILE A 36 -1.47 -18.56 2.47
C ILE A 36 -1.11 -20.05 2.28
N ARG A 37 -1.02 -20.80 3.37
CA ARG A 37 -0.73 -22.24 3.33
C ARG A 37 -1.77 -23.00 2.51
N TYR A 38 -3.05 -22.77 2.76
CA TYR A 38 -4.16 -23.37 2.03
C TYR A 38 -4.07 -23.11 0.54
N LEU A 39 -3.88 -21.82 0.15
CA LEU A 39 -3.76 -21.43 -1.25
C LEU A 39 -2.54 -22.08 -1.91
N HIS A 40 -1.40 -22.10 -1.23
CA HIS A 40 -0.17 -22.66 -1.79
C HIS A 40 -0.21 -24.21 -1.84
N GLN A 41 -0.51 -24.86 -0.72
CA GLN A 41 -0.39 -26.33 -0.61
C GLN A 41 -1.60 -27.08 -1.16
N GLN A 42 -2.82 -26.57 -0.94
CA GLN A 42 -4.05 -27.25 -1.36
C GLN A 42 -4.52 -26.79 -2.75
N LYS A 43 -4.50 -25.47 -2.99
CA LYS A 43 -4.92 -24.90 -4.28
C LYS A 43 -3.79 -24.85 -5.31
N LYS A 44 -2.56 -25.21 -4.93
CA LYS A 44 -1.37 -25.24 -5.81
C LYS A 44 -1.06 -23.88 -6.44
N ILE A 45 -1.38 -22.79 -5.76
CA ILE A 45 -1.06 -21.45 -6.23
C ILE A 45 0.39 -21.13 -5.84
N PRO A 46 1.27 -20.80 -6.79
CA PRO A 46 2.65 -20.39 -6.50
C PRO A 46 2.69 -19.16 -5.59
N LEU A 47 3.66 -19.09 -4.68
CA LEU A 47 3.80 -17.95 -3.75
C LEU A 47 4.07 -16.64 -4.50
N GLU A 48 4.80 -16.69 -5.61
CA GLU A 48 5.06 -15.54 -6.48
C GLU A 48 3.79 -14.97 -7.13
N ASN A 49 2.69 -15.73 -7.13
CA ASN A 49 1.37 -15.28 -7.62
C ASN A 49 0.49 -14.70 -6.51
N MET A 50 1.07 -14.42 -5.34
CA MET A 50 0.39 -13.81 -4.20
C MET A 50 1.09 -12.51 -3.80
N ILE A 51 0.30 -11.50 -3.41
CA ILE A 51 0.81 -10.28 -2.75
C ILE A 51 0.25 -10.23 -1.33
N VAL A 52 1.14 -10.12 -0.34
CA VAL A 52 0.77 -10.00 1.08
C VAL A 52 1.14 -8.62 1.60
N LEU A 53 0.13 -7.85 1.97
CA LEU A 53 0.23 -6.47 2.40
C LEU A 53 0.06 -6.35 3.92
N THR A 54 0.95 -5.60 4.55
CA THR A 54 0.90 -5.26 5.97
C THR A 54 1.18 -3.77 6.19
N PHE A 55 0.96 -3.28 7.42
CA PHE A 55 1.19 -1.87 7.75
C PHE A 55 2.57 -1.59 8.34
N THR A 56 3.25 -2.62 8.86
CA THR A 56 4.54 -2.43 9.52
C THR A 56 5.57 -3.47 9.07
N ASN A 57 6.84 -3.07 9.04
CA ASN A 57 7.94 -4.00 8.77
C ASN A 57 8.02 -5.12 9.81
N LYS A 58 7.60 -4.85 11.07
CA LYS A 58 7.53 -5.86 12.12
C LYS A 58 6.52 -6.95 11.77
N ALA A 59 5.31 -6.58 11.34
CA ALA A 59 4.28 -7.54 10.92
C ALA A 59 4.72 -8.34 9.69
N ALA A 60 5.33 -7.69 8.69
CA ALA A 60 5.91 -8.37 7.54
C ALA A 60 6.99 -9.40 7.94
N GLY A 61 7.87 -9.02 8.88
CA GLY A 61 8.90 -9.92 9.43
C GLY A 61 8.31 -11.10 10.20
N GLU A 62 7.23 -10.88 10.96
CA GLU A 62 6.52 -11.95 11.69
C GLU A 62 5.89 -12.95 10.72
N ILE A 63 5.19 -12.48 9.68
CA ILE A 63 4.62 -13.34 8.63
C ILE A 63 5.73 -14.16 7.97
N LYS A 64 6.82 -13.53 7.56
CA LYS A 64 7.98 -14.21 6.97
C LYS A 64 8.52 -15.33 7.86
N ASN A 65 8.73 -15.04 9.14
CA ASN A 65 9.27 -16.01 10.08
C ASN A 65 8.31 -17.20 10.26
N ARG A 66 7.01 -16.96 10.35
CA ARG A 66 6.00 -18.02 10.48
C ARG A 66 5.92 -18.89 9.24
N LEU A 67 5.98 -18.32 8.04
CA LEU A 67 6.00 -19.08 6.78
C LEU A 67 7.23 -19.98 6.70
N LYS A 68 8.41 -19.51 7.13
CA LYS A 68 9.64 -20.33 7.22
C LYS A 68 9.52 -21.47 8.21
N ILE A 69 9.04 -21.18 9.44
CA ILE A 69 8.87 -22.22 10.47
C ILE A 69 7.91 -23.33 10.01
N GLN A 70 6.93 -23.01 9.20
CA GLN A 70 5.97 -23.97 8.63
C GLN A 70 6.45 -24.63 7.33
N ASN A 71 7.68 -24.39 6.90
CA ASN A 71 8.25 -24.88 5.64
C ASN A 71 7.37 -24.60 4.41
N ILE A 72 6.72 -23.42 4.40
CA ILE A 72 5.88 -22.97 3.30
C ILE A 72 6.74 -22.23 2.26
N GLU A 73 7.76 -21.52 2.72
CA GLU A 73 8.66 -20.69 1.90
C GLU A 73 10.05 -21.31 1.84
N GLU A 74 10.43 -21.85 0.68
CA GLU A 74 11.77 -22.33 0.41
C GLU A 74 12.67 -21.21 -0.14
N ASN A 75 12.10 -20.24 -0.86
CA ASN A 75 12.83 -19.12 -1.45
C ASN A 75 12.21 -17.77 -1.01
N PRO A 76 12.90 -16.96 -0.19
CA PRO A 76 12.39 -15.69 0.33
C PRO A 76 12.06 -14.63 -0.73
N SER A 77 12.54 -14.77 -1.95
CA SER A 77 12.31 -13.82 -3.04
C SER A 77 11.04 -14.09 -3.84
N SER A 78 10.39 -15.25 -3.64
CA SER A 78 9.25 -15.66 -4.45
C SER A 78 7.93 -14.98 -4.07
N LEU A 79 7.77 -14.55 -2.83
CA LEU A 79 6.54 -13.96 -2.31
C LEU A 79 6.66 -12.43 -2.23
N PHE A 80 5.75 -11.71 -2.87
CA PHE A 80 5.60 -10.26 -2.68
C PHE A 80 4.90 -9.98 -1.34
N TYR A 81 5.65 -10.02 -0.24
CA TYR A 81 5.16 -9.63 1.08
C TYR A 81 5.91 -8.41 1.60
N GLY A 82 5.20 -7.55 2.30
CA GLY A 82 5.79 -6.35 2.88
C GLY A 82 4.75 -5.28 3.24
N THR A 83 5.25 -4.10 3.54
CA THR A 83 4.39 -2.94 3.70
C THR A 83 3.90 -2.45 2.34
N PHE A 84 2.81 -1.68 2.32
CA PHE A 84 2.30 -1.06 1.10
C PHE A 84 3.37 -0.32 0.32
N HIS A 85 4.18 0.50 0.99
CA HIS A 85 5.29 1.23 0.38
C HIS A 85 6.41 0.30 -0.12
N GLY A 86 6.72 -0.76 0.64
CA GLY A 86 7.72 -1.76 0.24
C GLY A 86 7.30 -2.55 -1.00
N ILE A 87 6.02 -2.91 -1.10
CA ILE A 87 5.47 -3.56 -2.31
C ILE A 87 5.45 -2.60 -3.49
N ALA A 88 5.00 -1.34 -3.29
CA ALA A 88 5.03 -0.34 -4.35
C ALA A 88 6.46 -0.11 -4.88
N LEU A 89 7.44 -0.01 -3.98
CA LEU A 89 8.85 0.11 -4.34
C LEU A 89 9.31 -1.06 -5.22
N LYS A 90 9.05 -2.30 -4.81
CA LYS A 90 9.40 -3.50 -5.60
C LYS A 90 8.72 -3.52 -6.97
N LEU A 91 7.43 -3.21 -7.01
CA LEU A 91 6.69 -3.15 -8.27
C LEU A 91 7.28 -2.13 -9.24
N LEU A 92 7.67 -0.95 -8.75
CA LEU A 92 8.30 0.08 -9.56
C LEU A 92 9.69 -0.31 -10.04
N GLN A 93 10.48 -0.97 -9.21
CA GLN A 93 11.86 -1.37 -9.56
C GLN A 93 11.92 -2.61 -10.45
N GLU A 94 11.04 -3.59 -10.23
CA GLU A 94 11.19 -4.93 -10.82
C GLU A 94 10.18 -5.20 -11.95
N VAL A 95 8.98 -4.59 -11.91
CA VAL A 95 7.84 -5.02 -12.74
C VAL A 95 7.32 -3.93 -13.66
N LEU A 96 7.05 -2.74 -13.12
CA LEU A 96 6.33 -1.68 -13.82
C LEU A 96 7.26 -0.86 -14.75
N PRO A 97 6.75 -0.32 -15.86
CA PRO A 97 7.51 0.50 -16.81
C PRO A 97 7.70 1.92 -16.25
N LEU A 98 8.56 2.05 -15.24
CA LEU A 98 8.78 3.26 -14.47
C LEU A 98 9.30 4.42 -15.34
N GLU A 99 10.01 4.09 -16.40
CA GLU A 99 10.61 5.03 -17.34
C GLU A 99 9.55 5.93 -18.04
N GLU A 100 8.32 5.45 -18.18
CA GLU A 100 7.20 6.24 -18.72
C GLU A 100 6.83 7.45 -17.85
N LEU A 101 7.18 7.39 -16.56
CA LEU A 101 6.99 8.51 -15.63
C LEU A 101 8.21 9.43 -15.53
N GLY A 102 9.28 9.12 -16.30
CA GLY A 102 10.52 9.90 -16.34
C GLY A 102 11.45 9.63 -15.16
N TYR A 103 11.36 8.44 -14.56
CA TYR A 103 12.29 7.96 -13.54
C TYR A 103 13.08 6.77 -14.06
N THR A 104 14.23 6.49 -13.46
CA THR A 104 14.99 5.26 -13.68
C THR A 104 14.84 4.31 -12.49
N LYS A 105 15.07 3.00 -12.68
CA LYS A 105 14.82 1.97 -11.65
C LYS A 105 15.75 2.03 -10.44
N ASP A 106 16.85 2.75 -10.55
CA ASP A 106 17.80 3.06 -9.47
C ASP A 106 17.45 4.30 -8.65
N PHE A 107 16.20 4.79 -8.77
CA PHE A 107 15.73 5.95 -8.02
C PHE A 107 15.92 5.78 -6.51
N GLN A 108 16.10 6.90 -5.81
CA GLN A 108 16.25 6.95 -4.38
C GLN A 108 14.94 7.34 -3.69
N VAL A 109 14.70 6.76 -2.51
CA VAL A 109 13.56 7.16 -1.67
C VAL A 109 13.93 8.45 -0.95
N CYS A 110 13.17 9.51 -1.22
CA CYS A 110 13.26 10.80 -0.56
C CYS A 110 12.60 10.72 0.83
N LEU A 111 13.37 10.94 1.87
CA LEU A 111 12.83 10.96 3.24
C LEU A 111 11.96 12.18 3.48
N PRO A 112 11.01 12.14 4.44
CA PRO A 112 10.11 13.27 4.71
C PRO A 112 10.82 14.58 5.06
N GLU A 113 11.98 14.49 5.71
CA GLU A 113 12.82 15.64 6.05
C GLU A 113 13.45 16.26 4.80
N GLU A 114 13.97 15.44 3.89
CA GLU A 114 14.55 15.88 2.61
C GLU A 114 13.49 16.52 1.71
N GLU A 115 12.28 15.91 1.65
CA GLU A 115 11.16 16.46 0.88
C GLU A 115 10.72 17.82 1.43
N LEU A 116 10.67 17.98 2.76
CA LEU A 116 10.34 19.25 3.39
C LEU A 116 11.39 20.33 3.12
N GLU A 117 12.67 19.97 3.15
CA GLU A 117 13.78 20.88 2.86
C GLU A 117 13.70 21.36 1.40
N LEU A 118 13.53 20.43 0.47
CA LEU A 118 13.37 20.75 -0.96
C LEU A 118 12.16 21.64 -1.21
N ALA A 119 11.03 21.35 -0.53
CA ALA A 119 9.84 22.20 -0.62
C ALA A 119 10.10 23.63 -0.12
N ASN A 120 10.84 23.81 0.98
CA ASN A 120 11.20 25.13 1.50
C ASN A 120 12.14 25.88 0.53
N GLN A 121 13.10 25.20 -0.10
CA GLN A 121 13.96 25.79 -1.12
C GLN A 121 13.14 26.30 -2.32
N LEU A 122 12.20 25.49 -2.83
CA LEU A 122 11.33 25.88 -3.95
C LEU A 122 10.38 27.03 -3.58
N ILE A 123 9.85 27.07 -2.36
CA ILE A 123 9.04 28.19 -1.87
C ILE A 123 9.84 29.50 -1.93
N HIS A 124 11.08 29.45 -1.47
CA HIS A 124 11.96 30.63 -1.46
C HIS A 124 12.36 31.03 -2.90
N GLN A 125 12.79 30.07 -3.71
CA GLN A 125 13.25 30.30 -5.08
C GLN A 125 12.16 30.89 -5.98
N HIS A 126 10.91 30.40 -5.84
CA HIS A 126 9.77 30.82 -6.66
C HIS A 126 8.86 31.85 -5.97
N THR A 127 9.27 32.35 -4.80
CA THR A 127 8.52 33.34 -4.01
C THR A 127 7.05 32.94 -3.81
N LEU A 128 6.81 31.63 -3.47
CA LEU A 128 5.47 31.08 -3.34
C LEU A 128 4.80 31.54 -2.04
N ARG A 129 3.52 31.85 -2.13
CA ARG A 129 2.68 32.18 -0.98
C ARG A 129 1.99 30.93 -0.45
N ILE A 130 2.53 30.33 0.61
CA ILE A 130 1.99 29.11 1.21
C ILE A 130 1.23 29.45 2.47
N LYS A 131 -0.08 29.18 2.48
CA LYS A 131 -0.90 29.25 3.70
C LYS A 131 -0.55 28.10 4.64
N TYR A 132 -0.67 28.35 5.95
CA TYR A 132 -0.36 27.36 6.98
C TYR A 132 1.03 26.73 6.84
N LYS A 133 2.04 27.54 6.59
CA LYS A 133 3.44 27.09 6.44
C LYS A 133 3.94 26.27 7.63
N ASN A 134 3.45 26.53 8.84
CA ASN A 134 3.73 25.75 10.05
C ASN A 134 3.17 24.30 9.99
N ARG A 135 2.29 24.01 9.05
CA ARG A 135 1.73 22.68 8.77
C ARG A 135 2.20 22.09 7.43
N LEU A 136 3.24 22.67 6.83
CA LEU A 136 3.70 22.29 5.48
C LEU A 136 3.99 20.79 5.41
N ARG A 137 4.72 20.22 6.36
CA ARG A 137 4.99 18.78 6.42
C ARG A 137 3.70 17.96 6.34
N LYS A 138 2.73 18.25 7.20
CA LYS A 138 1.44 17.55 7.19
C LYS A 138 0.68 17.72 5.87
N ARG A 139 0.82 18.86 5.21
CA ARG A 139 0.21 19.08 3.89
C ARG A 139 0.89 18.27 2.80
N LEU A 140 2.21 18.11 2.86
CA LEU A 140 2.98 17.27 1.95
C LEU A 140 2.63 15.78 2.13
N ASP A 141 2.47 15.32 3.37
CA ASP A 141 2.04 13.93 3.68
C ASP A 141 0.63 13.59 3.13
N HIS A 142 -0.10 14.55 2.60
CA HIS A 142 -1.46 14.39 2.08
C HIS A 142 -1.64 15.03 0.69
N LYS A 143 -0.55 15.30 -0.04
CA LYS A 143 -0.59 16.07 -1.30
C LYS A 143 -1.40 15.41 -2.42
N TYR A 144 -1.50 14.07 -2.42
CA TYR A 144 -2.24 13.29 -3.41
C TYR A 144 -3.60 12.81 -2.92
N ARG A 145 -3.94 13.04 -1.66
CA ARG A 145 -5.28 12.70 -1.17
C ARG A 145 -6.25 13.66 -1.82
N SER A 146 -7.33 13.10 -2.36
CA SER A 146 -8.32 13.93 -3.02
C SER A 146 -8.68 15.07 -2.10
N ALA A 147 -8.46 16.26 -2.60
CA ALA A 147 -9.02 17.47 -2.04
C ALA A 147 -10.54 17.33 -2.19
N THR A 148 -11.14 16.43 -1.34
CA THR A 148 -12.56 16.38 -1.21
C THR A 148 -13.02 17.78 -0.86
N SER A 149 -13.44 18.51 -1.90
CA SER A 149 -14.32 19.67 -1.84
C SER A 149 -13.84 20.93 -1.10
N ARG A 150 -12.56 21.21 -1.04
CA ARG A 150 -12.17 22.60 -0.76
C ARG A 150 -11.77 23.25 -2.07
N GLN A 151 -12.57 24.24 -2.49
CA GLN A 151 -12.14 25.18 -3.53
C GLN A 151 -10.73 25.64 -3.20
N PRO A 152 -9.82 25.74 -4.20
CA PRO A 152 -8.47 26.23 -3.96
C PRO A 152 -8.60 27.56 -3.20
N GLU A 153 -8.05 27.60 -1.99
CA GLU A 153 -8.12 28.81 -1.18
C GLU A 153 -7.45 29.94 -1.97
N TYR A 154 -8.18 31.02 -2.13
CA TYR A 154 -7.68 32.21 -2.82
C TYR A 154 -6.30 32.59 -2.26
N GLN A 155 -5.30 32.70 -3.13
CA GLN A 155 -3.89 33.02 -2.82
C GLN A 155 -3.09 31.93 -2.05
N ASP A 156 -3.30 30.66 -2.30
CA ASP A 156 -2.44 29.59 -1.80
C ASP A 156 -1.74 28.87 -2.96
N ASP A 157 -0.42 29.05 -3.07
CA ASP A 157 0.40 28.44 -4.13
C ASP A 157 0.78 26.98 -3.83
N PHE A 158 0.15 26.31 -2.85
CA PHE A 158 0.46 24.91 -2.52
C PHE A 158 0.32 23.95 -3.72
N PRO A 159 -0.72 24.03 -4.57
CA PRO A 159 -0.78 23.19 -5.77
C PRO A 159 0.41 23.40 -6.70
N LYS A 160 0.84 24.66 -6.90
CA LYS A 160 2.03 25.01 -7.68
C LYS A 160 3.31 24.44 -7.06
N LEU A 161 3.42 24.52 -5.72
CA LEU A 161 4.54 23.89 -5.00
C LEU A 161 4.59 22.39 -5.24
N VAL A 162 3.45 21.68 -5.16
CA VAL A 162 3.39 20.22 -5.40
C VAL A 162 3.86 19.88 -6.81
N THR A 163 3.47 20.66 -7.82
CA THR A 163 3.94 20.47 -9.21
C THR A 163 5.45 20.64 -9.31
N LEU A 164 5.99 21.76 -8.82
CA LEU A 164 7.44 22.05 -8.84
C LEU A 164 8.23 20.98 -8.06
N LEU A 165 7.73 20.57 -6.90
CA LEU A 165 8.36 19.54 -6.07
C LEU A 165 8.40 18.19 -6.79
N THR A 166 7.34 17.82 -7.48
CA THR A 166 7.28 16.58 -8.27
C THR A 166 8.28 16.63 -9.43
N GLU A 167 8.36 17.76 -10.15
CA GLU A 167 9.32 17.96 -11.24
C GLU A 167 10.76 17.91 -10.74
N GLU A 168 11.05 18.56 -9.62
CA GLU A 168 12.40 18.60 -9.07
C GLU A 168 12.84 17.24 -8.54
N LYS A 169 11.96 16.51 -7.83
CA LYS A 169 12.24 15.13 -7.43
C LYS A 169 12.50 14.21 -8.64
N ARG A 170 11.74 14.38 -9.72
CA ARG A 170 11.96 13.62 -10.96
C ARG A 170 13.33 13.89 -11.58
N LYS A 171 13.76 15.16 -11.66
CA LYS A 171 15.10 15.51 -12.13
C LYS A 171 16.22 14.89 -11.31
N GLN A 172 16.00 14.77 -9.99
CA GLN A 172 16.94 14.17 -9.06
C GLN A 172 16.81 12.64 -8.96
N ASN A 173 15.91 12.03 -9.74
CA ASN A 173 15.55 10.61 -9.66
C ASN A 173 15.18 10.18 -8.23
N LYS A 174 14.33 10.95 -7.55
CA LYS A 174 13.89 10.71 -6.17
C LYS A 174 12.37 10.60 -6.07
N MET A 175 11.88 9.72 -5.20
CA MET A 175 10.45 9.54 -4.89
C MET A 175 10.20 9.57 -3.39
N SER A 176 9.24 10.34 -2.93
CA SER A 176 8.75 10.22 -1.55
C SER A 176 7.88 8.96 -1.37
N TYR A 177 7.58 8.59 -0.14
CA TYR A 177 6.71 7.44 0.15
C TYR A 177 5.34 7.54 -0.54
N GLU A 178 4.74 8.72 -0.58
CA GLU A 178 3.46 8.90 -1.29
C GLU A 178 3.63 8.80 -2.81
N ASP A 179 4.76 9.26 -3.37
CA ASP A 179 5.03 9.11 -4.80
C ASP A 179 5.13 7.64 -5.20
N LEU A 180 5.70 6.77 -4.35
CA LEU A 180 5.75 5.32 -4.60
C LEU A 180 4.35 4.75 -4.84
N LEU A 181 3.41 5.04 -3.93
CA LEU A 181 2.03 4.56 -4.05
C LEU A 181 1.33 5.15 -5.26
N GLN A 182 1.49 6.45 -5.49
CA GLN A 182 0.86 7.16 -6.60
C GLN A 182 1.37 6.67 -7.96
N CYS A 183 2.70 6.52 -8.11
CA CYS A 183 3.31 6.06 -9.35
C CYS A 183 2.95 4.59 -9.64
N ALA A 184 3.05 3.71 -8.62
CA ALA A 184 2.66 2.31 -8.77
C ALA A 184 1.19 2.17 -9.15
N THR A 185 0.29 2.89 -8.48
CA THR A 185 -1.15 2.90 -8.78
C THR A 185 -1.42 3.36 -10.21
N LYS A 186 -0.78 4.44 -10.65
CA LYS A 186 -0.92 4.96 -12.01
C LYS A 186 -0.46 3.94 -13.05
N LEU A 187 0.75 3.40 -12.90
CA LEU A 187 1.30 2.43 -13.86
C LEU A 187 0.51 1.12 -13.88
N LEU A 188 -0.01 0.64 -12.75
CA LEU A 188 -0.89 -0.54 -12.71
C LEU A 188 -2.20 -0.30 -13.45
N LYS A 189 -2.76 0.91 -13.35
CA LYS A 189 -3.96 1.30 -14.10
C LYS A 189 -3.70 1.35 -15.60
N ASP A 190 -2.56 1.92 -16.00
CA ASP A 190 -2.19 2.10 -17.40
C ASP A 190 -1.71 0.77 -18.03
N HIS A 191 -1.13 -0.14 -17.23
CA HIS A 191 -0.53 -1.42 -17.65
C HIS A 191 -1.04 -2.63 -16.82
N PRO A 192 -2.34 -2.93 -16.83
CA PRO A 192 -2.90 -4.02 -16.02
C PRO A 192 -2.33 -5.40 -16.35
N GLN A 193 -1.74 -5.57 -17.56
CA GLN A 193 -1.12 -6.81 -18.01
C GLN A 193 0.20 -7.16 -17.30
N GLN A 194 0.84 -6.23 -16.60
CA GLN A 194 2.14 -6.46 -15.95
C GLN A 194 2.06 -7.48 -14.79
N LEU A 195 0.89 -7.71 -14.22
CA LEU A 195 0.66 -8.64 -13.11
C LEU A 195 -0.38 -9.72 -13.45
N LEU A 196 -0.40 -10.22 -14.69
CA LEU A 196 -1.35 -11.27 -15.11
C LEU A 196 -1.22 -12.57 -14.30
N GLN A 197 -0.03 -12.88 -13.79
CA GLN A 197 0.21 -14.03 -12.91
C GLN A 197 -0.35 -13.85 -11.50
N LEU A 198 -0.67 -12.63 -11.04
CA LEU A 198 -1.24 -12.39 -9.72
C LEU A 198 -2.58 -13.10 -9.57
N LYS A 199 -2.71 -13.92 -8.50
CA LYS A 199 -3.92 -14.70 -8.19
C LYS A 199 -4.59 -14.28 -6.90
N TRP A 200 -3.81 -13.84 -5.90
CA TRP A 200 -4.33 -13.45 -4.60
C TRP A 200 -3.66 -12.23 -4.00
N ILE A 201 -4.47 -11.39 -3.39
CA ILE A 201 -4.06 -10.29 -2.53
C ILE A 201 -4.50 -10.64 -1.11
N ILE A 202 -3.57 -10.61 -0.16
CA ILE A 202 -3.80 -10.93 1.24
C ILE A 202 -3.41 -9.72 2.06
N ILE A 203 -4.32 -9.22 2.91
CA ILE A 203 -4.13 -7.95 3.63
C ILE A 203 -4.33 -8.19 5.12
N ASP A 204 -3.34 -7.82 5.92
CA ASP A 204 -3.45 -7.75 7.38
C ASP A 204 -3.84 -6.33 7.82
N GLU A 205 -4.60 -6.21 8.92
CA GLU A 205 -5.04 -4.94 9.55
C GLU A 205 -5.68 -3.94 8.55
N VAL A 206 -6.55 -4.43 7.68
CA VAL A 206 -7.15 -3.64 6.58
C VAL A 206 -7.83 -2.34 7.04
N GLN A 207 -8.26 -2.23 8.31
CA GLN A 207 -8.85 -1.02 8.88
C GLN A 207 -7.92 0.20 8.89
N ASP A 208 -6.62 -0.03 8.80
CA ASP A 208 -5.61 1.04 8.84
C ASP A 208 -5.29 1.63 7.46
N CYS A 209 -5.89 1.07 6.38
CA CYS A 209 -5.68 1.56 5.01
C CYS A 209 -6.13 3.02 4.85
N ASP A 210 -5.27 3.80 4.22
CA ASP A 210 -5.61 5.12 3.72
C ASP A 210 -6.09 5.09 2.25
N GLU A 211 -6.45 6.24 1.73
CA GLU A 211 -7.02 6.37 0.38
C GLU A 211 -6.04 5.92 -0.73
N LEU A 212 -4.75 6.25 -0.63
CA LEU A 212 -3.75 5.84 -1.62
C LEU A 212 -3.48 4.34 -1.59
N GLN A 213 -3.40 3.76 -0.39
CA GLN A 213 -3.25 2.33 -0.20
C GLN A 213 -4.47 1.56 -0.71
N PHE A 214 -5.67 2.08 -0.45
CA PHE A 214 -6.90 1.49 -0.98
C PHE A 214 -6.95 1.56 -2.50
N GLU A 215 -6.53 2.67 -3.11
CA GLU A 215 -6.48 2.79 -4.56
C GLU A 215 -5.46 1.82 -5.17
N LEU A 216 -4.31 1.60 -4.53
CA LEU A 216 -3.37 0.55 -4.93
C LEU A 216 -4.03 -0.84 -4.90
N ILE A 217 -4.76 -1.18 -3.82
CA ILE A 217 -5.52 -2.44 -3.75
C ILE A 217 -6.50 -2.54 -4.91
N ARG A 218 -7.22 -1.46 -5.25
CA ARG A 218 -8.18 -1.45 -6.35
C ARG A 218 -7.54 -1.76 -7.70
N GLN A 219 -6.34 -1.24 -7.95
CA GLN A 219 -5.63 -1.52 -9.21
C GLN A 219 -5.06 -2.95 -9.25
N LEU A 220 -4.65 -3.50 -8.11
CA LEU A 220 -4.21 -4.90 -8.00
C LEU A 220 -5.39 -5.89 -8.12
N LYS A 221 -6.57 -5.52 -7.58
CA LYS A 221 -7.77 -6.36 -7.56
C LYS A 221 -8.49 -6.33 -8.90
N ARG A 222 -8.28 -7.37 -9.67
CA ARG A 222 -9.00 -7.63 -10.92
C ARG A 222 -10.06 -8.73 -10.71
N PRO A 223 -11.01 -8.93 -11.64
CA PRO A 223 -12.05 -9.95 -11.50
C PRO A 223 -11.51 -11.36 -11.19
N GLU A 224 -10.36 -11.71 -11.77
CA GLU A 224 -9.70 -13.01 -11.62
C GLU A 224 -8.76 -13.12 -10.40
N VAL A 225 -8.52 -12.02 -9.68
CA VAL A 225 -7.63 -11.96 -8.52
C VAL A 225 -8.45 -12.06 -7.25
N GLY A 226 -8.20 -13.08 -6.43
CA GLY A 226 -8.83 -13.22 -5.11
C GLY A 226 -8.30 -12.17 -4.11
N LEU A 227 -9.18 -11.76 -3.20
CA LEU A 227 -8.84 -10.85 -2.11
C LEU A 227 -9.22 -11.47 -0.78
N PHE A 228 -8.26 -11.56 0.12
CA PHE A 228 -8.48 -11.98 1.50
C PHE A 228 -7.96 -10.91 2.45
N ALA A 229 -8.84 -10.25 3.17
CA ALA A 229 -8.47 -9.18 4.08
C ALA A 229 -8.90 -9.50 5.51
N VAL A 230 -8.03 -9.23 6.46
CA VAL A 230 -8.30 -9.41 7.90
C VAL A 230 -8.19 -8.06 8.59
N GLY A 231 -9.12 -7.76 9.49
CA GLY A 231 -9.08 -6.51 10.24
C GLY A 231 -10.08 -6.46 11.39
N ASP A 232 -9.87 -5.49 12.27
CA ASP A 232 -10.74 -5.23 13.41
C ASP A 232 -11.41 -3.85 13.25
N PRO A 233 -12.72 -3.80 12.97
CA PRO A 233 -13.42 -2.53 12.81
C PRO A 233 -13.41 -1.66 14.07
N ASN A 234 -13.16 -2.24 15.26
CA ASN A 234 -13.10 -1.53 16.54
C ASN A 234 -11.70 -0.92 16.82
N GLN A 235 -10.69 -1.26 16.01
CA GLN A 235 -9.31 -0.79 16.15
C GLN A 235 -8.92 0.29 15.13
N VAL A 236 -9.84 1.08 14.62
CA VAL A 236 -9.53 2.21 13.73
C VAL A 236 -8.84 3.31 14.53
N ILE A 237 -7.58 3.11 14.92
CA ILE A 237 -6.80 4.05 15.75
C ILE A 237 -6.01 5.07 14.93
N TYR A 238 -5.83 4.86 13.62
CA TYR A 238 -5.08 5.72 12.72
C TYR A 238 -5.94 6.67 11.88
N SER A 239 -7.16 6.99 12.33
CA SER A 239 -8.03 7.98 11.68
C SER A 239 -7.34 9.34 11.45
N TRP A 240 -6.44 9.73 12.34
CA TRP A 240 -5.63 10.95 12.22
C TRP A 240 -4.57 10.88 11.10
N ARG A 241 -4.18 9.67 10.65
CA ARG A 241 -3.35 9.43 9.46
C ARG A 241 -4.17 9.34 8.17
N GLY A 242 -5.51 9.42 8.27
CA GLY A 242 -6.41 9.36 7.12
C GLY A 242 -6.88 7.95 6.77
N SER A 243 -6.82 6.99 7.72
CA SER A 243 -7.46 5.70 7.53
C SER A 243 -8.95 5.86 7.27
N MET A 244 -9.47 5.05 6.36
CA MET A 244 -10.82 5.18 5.84
C MET A 244 -11.83 4.55 6.80
N PHE A 245 -12.63 5.35 7.51
CA PHE A 245 -13.71 4.87 8.39
C PHE A 245 -14.64 3.85 7.72
N ASN A 246 -14.81 3.93 6.40
CA ASN A 246 -15.76 3.13 5.64
C ASN A 246 -15.10 2.00 4.84
N ILE A 247 -13.85 1.64 5.14
CA ILE A 247 -13.12 0.65 4.33
C ILE A 247 -13.87 -0.69 4.26
N PHE A 248 -14.45 -1.14 5.37
CA PHE A 248 -15.24 -2.38 5.42
C PHE A 248 -16.50 -2.36 4.54
N TYR A 249 -17.01 -1.18 4.17
CA TYR A 249 -18.14 -1.02 3.24
C TYR A 249 -17.69 -0.91 1.78
N LYS A 250 -16.45 -0.51 1.54
CA LYS A 250 -15.89 -0.36 0.18
C LYS A 250 -15.43 -1.69 -0.44
N PHE A 251 -15.31 -2.74 0.37
CA PHE A 251 -15.03 -4.10 -0.09
C PHE A 251 -16.32 -4.92 -0.38
N ARG A 252 -17.48 -4.30 -0.39
CA ARG A 252 -18.76 -4.93 -0.77
C ARG A 252 -19.00 -4.87 -2.26
#